data_90e9dbdfddce038a348c678983e89a72
#
_entry.id   90e9dbdfddce038a348c678983e89a72
#
_cell.length_a   1.000
_cell.length_b   1.000
_cell.length_c   1.000
_cell.angle_alpha   90.00
_cell.angle_beta   90.00
_cell.angle_gamma   90.00
#
_symmetry.space_group_name_H-M   'P 1'
#
loop_
_entity.id
_entity.type
_entity.pdbx_description
1 polymer ?
#
loop_
_entity_poly.entity_id
_entity_poly.type
_entity_poly.pdbx_seq_one_letter_code
_entity_poly.pdbx_strand_id
1 'polypeptide(L)'
;MYKRQKLICSKSNLLRGVNIVSKAVPTRTTMAILECILIDASTNEIKLMANDMELGIETRVEGEIAERGVIALDAKIFSEIVRKLPDSDVMIETDASFKTVISCEKAKFNIVGKSGDDFSYLPYIEKNDAIVISQFTLKEVIRQTIFSIADNDNNKLMTGELFEIIENELKVVSLDGHRISIRNIELKNNYENKNCLLYTSDAADDKA
;
A
#
# COMPACT_ATOMS: atom_id res chain seq x y z
N MET A 1 -13.49 0.43 21.51
CA MET A 1 -13.62 -0.76 20.67
C MET A 1 -14.79 -0.55 19.71
N TYR A 2 -14.48 -0.24 18.44
CA TYR A 2 -15.48 0.03 17.41
C TYR A 2 -16.00 -1.30 16.85
N LYS A 3 -17.26 -1.65 17.15
CA LYS A 3 -17.89 -2.91 16.70
C LYS A 3 -18.78 -2.76 15.46
N ARG A 4 -18.92 -1.54 14.96
CA ARG A 4 -19.71 -1.24 13.76
C ARG A 4 -18.96 -0.24 12.92
N GLN A 5 -19.14 -0.28 11.62
CA GLN A 5 -18.58 0.67 10.69
C GLN A 5 -19.57 0.90 9.56
N LYS A 6 -19.69 2.15 9.12
CA LYS A 6 -20.42 2.47 7.90
C LYS A 6 -19.73 3.59 7.15
N LEU A 7 -19.39 3.34 5.91
CA LEU A 7 -18.70 4.29 5.05
C LEU A 7 -19.27 4.26 3.62
N ILE A 8 -19.15 5.39 2.94
CA ILE A 8 -19.59 5.58 1.55
C ILE A 8 -18.44 6.23 0.78
N CYS A 9 -18.05 5.66 -0.34
CA CYS A 9 -17.04 6.22 -1.22
C CYS A 9 -17.32 5.86 -2.68
N SER A 10 -16.77 6.63 -3.63
CA SER A 10 -16.89 6.27 -5.03
C SER A 10 -16.12 4.96 -5.33
N LYS A 11 -16.67 4.13 -6.22
CA LYS A 11 -16.00 2.89 -6.65
C LYS A 11 -14.61 3.16 -7.22
N SER A 12 -14.42 4.26 -7.94
CA SER A 12 -13.13 4.64 -8.51
C SER A 12 -12.06 4.90 -7.44
N ASN A 13 -12.41 5.66 -6.38
CA ASN A 13 -11.50 5.95 -5.26
C ASN A 13 -11.18 4.67 -4.47
N LEU A 14 -12.20 3.85 -4.21
CA LEU A 14 -12.05 2.59 -3.51
C LEU A 14 -11.16 1.61 -4.29
N LEU A 15 -11.39 1.45 -5.59
CA LEU A 15 -10.62 0.57 -6.45
C LEU A 15 -9.15 1.00 -6.54
N ARG A 16 -8.90 2.31 -6.67
CA ARG A 16 -7.54 2.85 -6.63
C ARG A 16 -6.84 2.51 -5.32
N GLY A 17 -7.50 2.75 -4.18
CA GLY A 17 -6.96 2.43 -2.87
C GLY A 17 -6.67 0.96 -2.69
N VAL A 18 -7.61 0.08 -3.06
CA VAL A 18 -7.45 -1.37 -2.99
C VAL A 18 -6.29 -1.84 -3.86
N ASN A 19 -6.16 -1.36 -5.10
CA ASN A 19 -5.06 -1.73 -6.00
C ASN A 19 -3.69 -1.30 -5.44
N ILE A 20 -3.61 -0.17 -4.74
CA ILE A 20 -2.37 0.31 -4.11
C ILE A 20 -1.97 -0.64 -2.98
N VAL A 21 -2.86 -0.87 -2.00
CA VAL A 21 -2.49 -1.64 -0.80
C VAL A 21 -2.38 -3.14 -1.06
N SER A 22 -3.07 -3.67 -2.07
CA SER A 22 -2.98 -5.10 -2.44
C SER A 22 -1.56 -5.53 -2.79
N LYS A 23 -0.69 -4.60 -3.15
CA LYS A 23 0.73 -4.86 -3.44
C LYS A 23 1.53 -5.28 -2.19
N ALA A 24 1.06 -4.92 -1.00
CA ALA A 24 1.66 -5.34 0.27
C ALA A 24 0.95 -6.55 0.91
N VAL A 25 0.03 -7.20 0.19
CA VAL A 25 -0.60 -8.44 0.67
C VAL A 25 0.29 -9.61 0.26
N PRO A 26 0.77 -10.43 1.21
CA PRO A 26 1.66 -11.53 0.90
C PRO A 26 0.95 -12.62 0.08
N THR A 27 1.66 -13.21 -0.88
CA THR A 27 1.14 -14.33 -1.67
C THR A 27 1.05 -15.63 -0.89
N ARG A 28 1.87 -15.77 0.17
CA ARG A 28 1.89 -16.91 1.11
C ARG A 28 2.24 -16.41 2.49
N THR A 29 1.42 -16.75 3.47
CA THR A 29 1.67 -16.41 4.88
C THR A 29 1.06 -17.47 5.80
N THR A 30 1.62 -17.61 6.97
CA THR A 30 1.04 -18.42 8.06
C THR A 30 0.10 -17.60 8.93
N MET A 31 0.10 -16.28 8.77
CA MET A 31 -0.72 -15.34 9.56
C MET A 31 -1.92 -14.90 8.72
N ALA A 32 -3.07 -15.52 8.95
CA ALA A 32 -4.28 -15.25 8.17
C ALA A 32 -4.77 -13.79 8.21
N ILE A 33 -4.31 -12.96 9.15
CA ILE A 33 -4.65 -11.53 9.19
C ILE A 33 -3.91 -10.73 8.12
N LEU A 34 -2.71 -11.15 7.72
CA LEU A 34 -1.92 -10.50 6.68
C LEU A 34 -2.48 -10.74 5.27
N GLU A 35 -3.36 -11.75 5.09
CA GLU A 35 -4.11 -11.94 3.84
C GLU A 35 -5.23 -10.91 3.67
N CYS A 36 -5.40 -10.00 4.63
CA CYS A 36 -6.47 -9.03 4.65
C CYS A 36 -5.98 -7.62 4.32
N ILE A 37 -6.89 -6.81 3.77
CA ILE A 37 -6.80 -5.36 3.75
C ILE A 37 -7.54 -4.83 4.96
N LEU A 38 -6.87 -4.02 5.77
CA LEU A 38 -7.50 -3.27 6.86
C LEU A 38 -8.19 -2.03 6.31
N ILE A 39 -9.44 -1.82 6.69
CA ILE A 39 -10.19 -0.58 6.46
C ILE A 39 -10.31 0.11 7.82
N ASP A 40 -9.58 1.19 8.00
CA ASP A 40 -9.60 1.98 9.23
C ASP A 40 -10.32 3.31 8.98
N ALA A 41 -11.48 3.46 9.57
CA ALA A 41 -12.27 4.68 9.62
C ALA A 41 -12.50 5.13 11.09
N SER A 42 -11.55 4.87 11.98
CA SER A 42 -11.61 5.26 13.39
C SER A 42 -11.43 6.78 13.60
N THR A 43 -10.81 7.44 12.64
CA THR A 43 -10.58 8.89 12.61
C THR A 43 -11.55 9.58 11.64
N ASN A 44 -11.20 10.76 11.13
CA ASN A 44 -11.96 11.49 10.10
C ASN A 44 -11.55 11.13 8.67
N GLU A 45 -10.68 10.12 8.50
CA GLU A 45 -10.18 9.68 7.22
C GLU A 45 -10.43 8.19 7.05
N ILE A 46 -10.75 7.77 5.84
CA ILE A 46 -10.81 6.35 5.47
C ILE A 46 -9.41 5.96 5.01
N LYS A 47 -8.78 5.03 5.71
CA LYS A 47 -7.47 4.50 5.40
C LYS A 47 -7.59 3.02 5.03
N LEU A 48 -6.91 2.64 3.99
CA LEU A 48 -6.67 1.23 3.66
C LEU A 48 -5.21 0.91 3.98
N MET A 49 -4.98 -0.25 4.56
CA MET A 49 -3.63 -0.74 4.88
C MET A 49 -3.49 -2.22 4.54
N ALA A 50 -2.31 -2.61 4.10
CA ALA A 50 -1.85 -3.99 4.05
C ALA A 50 -0.37 -4.04 4.40
N ASN A 51 0.10 -5.18 4.91
CA ASN A 51 1.52 -5.41 5.17
C ASN A 51 1.83 -6.92 5.13
N ASP A 52 3.08 -7.24 4.84
CA ASP A 52 3.62 -8.60 4.88
C ASP A 52 4.71 -8.77 5.96
N MET A 53 4.81 -7.84 6.90
CA MET A 53 5.83 -7.69 7.96
C MET A 53 7.19 -7.13 7.48
N GLU A 54 7.45 -7.06 6.18
CA GLU A 54 8.64 -6.43 5.59
C GLU A 54 8.25 -5.14 4.85
N LEU A 55 7.17 -5.20 4.07
CA LEU A 55 6.58 -4.07 3.33
C LEU A 55 5.20 -3.75 3.88
N GLY A 56 4.95 -2.49 4.17
CA GLY A 56 3.63 -2.01 4.53
C GLY A 56 3.21 -0.83 3.67
N ILE A 57 1.97 -0.85 3.21
CA ILE A 57 1.39 0.22 2.40
C ILE A 57 0.12 0.73 3.07
N GLU A 58 0.06 2.04 3.30
CA GLU A 58 -1.14 2.77 3.71
C GLU A 58 -1.54 3.74 2.62
N THR A 59 -2.84 3.84 2.34
CA THR A 59 -3.39 4.85 1.45
C THR A 59 -4.69 5.41 2.00
N ARG A 60 -5.04 6.64 1.61
CA ARG A 60 -6.29 7.30 1.96
C ARG A 60 -7.28 7.17 0.82
N VAL A 61 -8.53 6.95 1.18
CA VAL A 61 -9.66 6.91 0.27
C VAL A 61 -10.61 8.05 0.62
N GLU A 62 -10.94 8.87 -0.36
CA GLU A 62 -11.92 9.94 -0.18
C GLU A 62 -13.32 9.33 -0.09
N GLY A 63 -14.07 9.73 0.93
CA GLY A 63 -15.41 9.22 1.18
C GLY A 63 -16.01 9.79 2.47
N GLU A 64 -17.23 9.40 2.75
CA GLU A 64 -17.99 9.78 3.94
C GLU A 64 -17.96 8.65 4.97
N ILE A 65 -17.75 9.00 6.24
CA ILE A 65 -17.80 8.09 7.38
C ILE A 65 -19.09 8.36 8.16
N ALA A 66 -20.10 7.52 7.98
CA ALA A 66 -21.34 7.61 8.72
C ALA A 66 -21.23 6.98 10.13
N GLU A 67 -20.50 5.87 10.24
CA GLU A 67 -20.15 5.22 11.51
C GLU A 67 -18.66 4.85 11.52
N ARG A 68 -17.95 5.26 12.56
CA ARG A 68 -16.53 4.97 12.71
C ARG A 68 -16.30 3.51 13.06
N GLY A 69 -15.26 2.92 12.52
CA GLY A 69 -14.90 1.54 12.80
C GLY A 69 -13.63 1.08 12.14
N VAL A 70 -13.27 -0.16 12.41
CA VAL A 70 -12.10 -0.83 11.84
C VAL A 70 -12.48 -2.26 11.50
N ILE A 71 -12.16 -2.71 10.30
CA ILE A 71 -12.40 -4.07 9.83
C ILE A 71 -11.27 -4.54 8.92
N ALA A 72 -10.88 -5.80 9.04
CA ALA A 72 -9.97 -6.46 8.12
C ALA A 72 -10.76 -7.43 7.21
N LEU A 73 -10.69 -7.21 5.89
CA LEU A 73 -11.36 -8.00 4.88
C LEU A 73 -10.35 -8.78 4.05
N ASP A 74 -10.67 -10.04 3.71
CA ASP A 74 -9.85 -10.83 2.78
C ASP A 74 -9.56 -10.04 1.51
N ALA A 75 -8.28 -9.84 1.22
CA ALA A 75 -7.83 -8.94 0.17
C ALA A 75 -8.24 -9.42 -1.22
N LYS A 76 -8.20 -10.73 -1.46
CA LYS A 76 -8.56 -11.32 -2.75
C LYS A 76 -10.05 -11.16 -3.01
N ILE A 77 -10.88 -11.56 -2.06
CA ILE A 77 -12.33 -11.47 -2.17
C ILE A 77 -12.78 -10.01 -2.29
N PHE A 78 -12.24 -9.14 -1.43
CA PHE A 78 -12.58 -7.71 -1.44
C PHE A 78 -12.19 -7.04 -2.76
N SER A 79 -10.97 -7.30 -3.26
CA SER A 79 -10.52 -6.76 -4.54
C SER A 79 -11.37 -7.23 -5.72
N GLU A 80 -11.77 -8.50 -5.74
CA GLU A 80 -12.64 -9.04 -6.80
C GLU A 80 -14.03 -8.41 -6.76
N ILE A 81 -14.60 -8.20 -5.58
CA ILE A 81 -15.89 -7.53 -5.43
C ILE A 81 -15.78 -6.11 -5.97
N VAL A 82 -14.82 -5.31 -5.48
CA VAL A 82 -14.68 -3.90 -5.87
C VAL A 82 -14.47 -3.73 -7.37
N ARG A 83 -13.71 -4.61 -8.02
CA ARG A 83 -13.53 -4.59 -9.49
C ARG A 83 -14.83 -4.80 -10.26
N LYS A 84 -15.73 -5.64 -9.74
CA LYS A 84 -16.99 -6.02 -10.42
C LYS A 84 -18.17 -5.11 -10.11
N LEU A 85 -18.04 -4.19 -9.15
CA LEU A 85 -19.10 -3.22 -8.84
C LEU A 85 -19.33 -2.26 -10.01
N PRO A 86 -20.59 -1.75 -10.17
CA PRO A 86 -20.89 -0.64 -11.05
C PRO A 86 -20.06 0.61 -10.70
N ASP A 87 -19.94 1.53 -11.67
CA ASP A 87 -19.21 2.79 -11.45
C ASP A 87 -20.12 3.83 -10.76
N SER A 88 -20.34 3.62 -9.46
CA SER A 88 -21.23 4.41 -8.62
C SER A 88 -20.70 4.42 -7.18
N ASP A 89 -21.44 5.02 -6.26
CA ASP A 89 -21.07 5.05 -4.84
C ASP A 89 -21.22 3.66 -4.21
N VAL A 90 -20.21 3.28 -3.46
CA VAL A 90 -20.11 2.02 -2.73
C VAL A 90 -20.33 2.30 -1.26
N MET A 91 -21.28 1.60 -0.66
CA MET A 91 -21.52 1.60 0.77
C MET A 91 -20.98 0.32 1.38
N ILE A 92 -20.17 0.44 2.43
CA ILE A 92 -19.61 -0.67 3.21
C ILE A 92 -20.13 -0.54 4.62
N GLU A 93 -20.87 -1.56 5.07
CA GLU A 93 -21.43 -1.64 6.41
C GLU A 93 -20.94 -2.89 7.12
N THR A 94 -20.41 -2.75 8.32
CA THR A 94 -19.94 -3.88 9.15
C THR A 94 -20.72 -3.90 10.47
N ASP A 95 -21.19 -5.06 10.87
CA ASP A 95 -21.87 -5.27 12.16
C ASP A 95 -20.90 -5.70 13.26
N ALA A 96 -21.43 -5.86 14.48
CA ALA A 96 -20.65 -6.25 15.65
C ALA A 96 -20.08 -7.68 15.58
N SER A 97 -20.52 -8.50 14.65
CA SER A 97 -20.03 -9.85 14.38
C SER A 97 -19.09 -9.93 13.18
N PHE A 98 -18.59 -8.77 12.72
CA PHE A 98 -17.70 -8.63 11.55
C PHE A 98 -18.33 -9.03 10.22
N LYS A 99 -19.65 -9.22 10.17
CA LYS A 99 -20.34 -9.39 8.90
C LYS A 99 -20.37 -8.06 8.18
N THR A 100 -19.80 -8.05 6.99
CA THR A 100 -19.66 -6.85 6.17
C THR A 100 -20.51 -6.98 4.92
N VAL A 101 -21.32 -5.96 4.70
CA VAL A 101 -22.16 -5.81 3.51
C VAL A 101 -21.55 -4.73 2.63
N ILE A 102 -21.24 -5.07 1.40
CA ILE A 102 -20.76 -4.14 0.38
C ILE A 102 -21.90 -3.99 -0.64
N SER A 103 -22.43 -2.78 -0.77
CA SER A 103 -23.54 -2.50 -1.68
C SER A 103 -23.22 -1.35 -2.62
N CYS A 104 -23.64 -1.47 -3.88
CA CYS A 104 -23.51 -0.46 -4.90
C CYS A 104 -24.71 -0.62 -5.85
N GLU A 105 -25.58 0.37 -5.96
CA GLU A 105 -26.84 0.29 -6.68
C GLU A 105 -27.67 -0.95 -6.30
N LYS A 106 -27.86 -1.89 -7.24
CA LYS A 106 -28.60 -3.15 -7.01
C LYS A 106 -27.68 -4.30 -6.59
N ALA A 107 -26.36 -4.12 -6.70
CA ALA A 107 -25.41 -5.16 -6.31
C ALA A 107 -25.22 -5.16 -4.80
N LYS A 108 -25.22 -6.34 -4.19
CA LYS A 108 -25.02 -6.54 -2.76
C LYS A 108 -24.21 -7.79 -2.51
N PHE A 109 -23.12 -7.65 -1.76
CA PHE A 109 -22.23 -8.74 -1.37
C PHE A 109 -22.11 -8.81 0.15
N ASN A 110 -22.11 -10.03 0.66
CA ASN A 110 -21.94 -10.27 2.10
C ASN A 110 -20.65 -11.07 2.28
N ILE A 111 -19.74 -10.55 3.09
CA ILE A 111 -18.47 -11.21 3.44
C ILE A 111 -18.30 -11.14 4.94
N VAL A 112 -17.49 -12.04 5.49
CA VAL A 112 -17.13 -12.03 6.90
C VAL A 112 -15.70 -11.52 7.02
N GLY A 113 -15.52 -10.44 7.77
CA GLY A 113 -14.22 -9.89 8.07
C GLY A 113 -13.61 -10.46 9.36
N LYS A 114 -12.45 -9.92 9.72
CA LYS A 114 -11.75 -10.19 10.96
C LYS A 114 -11.63 -8.91 11.78
N SER A 115 -11.40 -9.04 13.09
CA SER A 115 -11.15 -7.87 13.94
C SER A 115 -9.92 -7.10 13.44
N GLY A 116 -10.05 -5.77 13.32
CA GLY A 116 -8.91 -4.90 13.06
C GLY A 116 -7.91 -4.83 14.22
N ASP A 117 -8.32 -5.23 15.44
CA ASP A 117 -7.45 -5.23 16.60
C ASP A 117 -6.28 -6.24 16.47
N ASP A 118 -6.47 -7.29 15.66
CA ASP A 118 -5.44 -8.30 15.38
C ASP A 118 -4.46 -7.89 14.28
N PHE A 119 -4.71 -6.75 13.62
CA PHE A 119 -3.88 -6.28 12.52
C PHE A 119 -2.66 -5.52 13.05
N SER A 120 -1.49 -5.86 12.53
CA SER A 120 -0.25 -5.15 12.85
C SER A 120 -0.21 -3.82 12.10
N TYR A 121 -0.44 -2.73 12.82
CA TYR A 121 -0.34 -1.39 12.25
C TYR A 121 1.09 -1.06 11.84
N LEU A 122 1.21 -0.26 10.79
CA LEU A 122 2.50 0.29 10.41
C LEU A 122 3.04 1.21 11.50
N PRO A 123 4.35 1.20 11.78
CA PRO A 123 4.94 2.11 12.75
C PRO A 123 4.69 3.56 12.33
N TYR A 124 4.45 4.42 13.31
CA TYR A 124 4.40 5.86 13.05
C TYR A 124 5.78 6.35 12.63
N ILE A 125 5.85 6.94 11.44
CA ILE A 125 7.08 7.53 10.90
C ILE A 125 6.99 9.05 11.07
N GLU A 126 7.93 9.62 11.83
CA GLU A 126 8.08 11.07 11.93
C GLU A 126 8.48 11.65 10.58
N LYS A 127 7.78 12.72 10.17
CA LYS A 127 8.00 13.35 8.84
C LYS A 127 9.01 14.49 8.88
N ASN A 128 9.62 14.76 10.03
CA ASN A 128 10.53 15.91 10.22
C ASN A 128 11.75 15.84 9.32
N ASP A 129 12.22 14.63 9.01
CA ASP A 129 13.39 14.36 8.16
C ASP A 129 13.01 13.80 6.79
N ALA A 130 11.83 14.15 6.30
CA ALA A 130 11.35 13.66 5.02
C ALA A 130 12.12 14.28 3.85
N ILE A 131 12.50 13.45 2.90
CA ILE A 131 13.11 13.88 1.65
C ILE A 131 11.99 14.14 0.64
N VAL A 132 12.02 15.33 0.02
CA VAL A 132 11.01 15.74 -0.93
C VAL A 132 11.57 15.64 -2.35
N ILE A 133 10.97 14.76 -3.14
CA ILE A 133 11.30 14.56 -4.55
C ILE A 133 10.03 14.60 -5.40
N SER A 134 10.10 15.10 -6.64
CA SER A 134 8.95 15.07 -7.54
C SER A 134 8.61 13.62 -7.93
N GLN A 135 7.32 13.31 -8.06
CA GLN A 135 6.86 12.00 -8.51
C GLN A 135 7.46 11.62 -9.88
N PHE A 136 7.53 12.59 -10.79
CA PHE A 136 8.12 12.38 -12.11
C PHE A 136 9.60 11.99 -12.00
N THR A 137 10.39 12.74 -11.21
CA THR A 137 11.82 12.46 -11.04
C THR A 137 12.04 11.09 -10.41
N LEU A 138 11.29 10.76 -9.35
CA LEU A 138 11.39 9.46 -8.70
C LEU A 138 11.07 8.31 -9.65
N LYS A 139 9.97 8.43 -10.41
CA LYS A 139 9.58 7.43 -11.42
C LYS A 139 10.66 7.23 -12.48
N GLU A 140 11.25 8.31 -12.99
CA GLU A 140 12.31 8.24 -14.01
C GLU A 140 13.59 7.59 -13.46
N VAL A 141 13.98 7.89 -12.22
CA VAL A 141 15.16 7.29 -11.59
C VAL A 141 14.96 5.79 -11.42
N ILE A 142 13.83 5.36 -10.84
CA ILE A 142 13.49 3.95 -10.67
C ILE A 142 13.46 3.25 -12.03
N ARG A 143 12.79 3.81 -13.03
CA ARG A 143 12.71 3.23 -14.38
C ARG A 143 14.08 3.01 -15.02
N GLN A 144 15.06 3.88 -14.71
CA GLN A 144 16.40 3.83 -15.28
C GLN A 144 17.34 2.87 -14.54
N THR A 145 16.95 2.39 -13.37
CA THR A 145 17.80 1.51 -12.53
C THR A 145 17.19 0.13 -12.30
N ILE A 146 15.88 0.01 -12.19
CA ILE A 146 15.15 -1.20 -11.78
C ILE A 146 15.46 -2.45 -12.63
N PHE A 147 15.82 -2.29 -13.89
CA PHE A 147 16.12 -3.43 -14.78
C PHE A 147 17.38 -4.23 -14.39
N SER A 148 18.17 -3.71 -13.45
CA SER A 148 19.39 -4.36 -12.96
C SER A 148 19.22 -5.02 -11.58
N ILE A 149 18.02 -5.05 -11.01
CA ILE A 149 17.76 -5.85 -9.80
C ILE A 149 17.69 -7.35 -10.15
N ALA A 150 17.95 -8.19 -9.16
CA ALA A 150 17.76 -9.63 -9.29
C ALA A 150 16.27 -10.00 -9.11
N ASP A 151 15.73 -10.77 -10.03
CA ASP A 151 14.32 -11.21 -9.97
C ASP A 151 14.07 -12.19 -8.81
N ASN A 152 15.08 -13.00 -8.48
CA ASN A 152 14.99 -13.98 -7.40
C ASN A 152 16.41 -14.36 -6.94
N ASP A 153 16.88 -13.76 -5.86
CA ASP A 153 18.19 -14.04 -5.29
C ASP A 153 18.06 -14.48 -3.84
N ASN A 154 18.94 -15.43 -3.43
CA ASN A 154 19.11 -15.79 -2.02
C ASN A 154 19.64 -14.60 -1.20
N ASN A 155 20.28 -13.63 -1.85
CA ASN A 155 20.70 -12.38 -1.25
C ASN A 155 19.64 -11.30 -1.49
N LYS A 156 18.77 -11.08 -0.51
CA LYS A 156 17.72 -10.05 -0.55
C LYS A 156 18.22 -8.64 -0.89
N LEU A 157 19.51 -8.33 -0.61
CA LEU A 157 20.09 -7.02 -0.96
C LEU A 157 20.07 -6.75 -2.47
N MET A 158 20.09 -7.80 -3.31
CA MET A 158 20.08 -7.67 -4.76
C MET A 158 18.67 -7.55 -5.34
N THR A 159 17.62 -7.77 -4.55
CA THR A 159 16.23 -7.66 -4.99
C THR A 159 15.63 -6.28 -4.76
N GLY A 160 16.43 -5.30 -4.37
CA GLY A 160 16.02 -3.93 -4.12
C GLY A 160 16.96 -2.91 -4.76
N GLU A 161 16.56 -1.66 -4.72
CA GLU A 161 17.36 -0.51 -5.13
C GLU A 161 17.89 0.22 -3.90
N LEU A 162 19.18 0.51 -3.87
CA LEU A 162 19.80 1.33 -2.83
C LEU A 162 19.59 2.82 -3.18
N PHE A 163 18.96 3.55 -2.28
CA PHE A 163 18.84 5.00 -2.29
C PHE A 163 19.86 5.57 -1.29
N GLU A 164 20.88 6.24 -1.79
CA GLU A 164 21.92 6.89 -0.98
C GLU A 164 21.82 8.40 -1.15
N ILE A 165 21.70 9.13 -0.06
CA ILE A 165 21.60 10.58 -0.04
C ILE A 165 22.79 11.15 0.68
N ILE A 166 23.50 12.02 -0.01
CA ILE A 166 24.65 12.76 0.53
C ILE A 166 24.42 14.23 0.19
N GLU A 167 24.15 15.04 1.21
CA GLU A 167 23.82 16.45 1.07
C GLU A 167 22.63 16.69 0.11
N ASN A 168 22.85 17.21 -1.08
CA ASN A 168 21.84 17.44 -2.11
C ASN A 168 21.89 16.44 -3.27
N GLU A 169 22.65 15.37 -3.16
CA GLU A 169 22.74 14.34 -4.19
C GLU A 169 21.99 13.08 -3.76
N LEU A 170 21.08 12.60 -4.60
CA LEU A 170 20.48 11.28 -4.50
C LEU A 170 21.11 10.36 -5.54
N LYS A 171 21.75 9.31 -5.07
CA LYS A 171 22.27 8.22 -5.88
C LYS A 171 21.42 6.98 -5.70
N VAL A 172 20.96 6.42 -6.81
CA VAL A 172 20.19 5.18 -6.82
C VAL A 172 20.99 4.10 -7.53
N VAL A 173 21.12 2.95 -6.87
CA VAL A 173 21.94 1.83 -7.35
C VAL A 173 21.13 0.55 -7.31
N SER A 174 21.19 -0.23 -8.39
CA SER A 174 20.67 -1.60 -8.46
C SER A 174 21.72 -2.52 -9.09
N LEU A 175 21.74 -3.78 -8.67
CA LEU A 175 22.68 -4.78 -9.18
C LEU A 175 22.13 -6.21 -9.03
N ASP A 176 22.57 -7.14 -9.89
CA ASP A 176 22.24 -8.56 -9.84
C ASP A 176 23.46 -9.50 -9.91
N GLY A 177 24.67 -8.96 -9.67
CA GLY A 177 25.93 -9.71 -9.76
C GLY A 177 26.52 -9.81 -11.15
N HIS A 178 25.76 -9.51 -12.22
CA HIS A 178 26.22 -9.50 -13.62
C HIS A 178 26.22 -8.08 -14.20
N ARG A 179 25.38 -7.21 -13.70
CA ARG A 179 25.20 -5.82 -14.15
C ARG A 179 24.92 -4.91 -12.97
N ILE A 180 25.22 -3.66 -13.14
CA ILE A 180 24.95 -2.58 -12.18
C ILE A 180 24.39 -1.38 -12.92
N SER A 181 23.37 -0.76 -12.37
CA SER A 181 22.82 0.51 -12.84
C SER A 181 22.96 1.54 -11.73
N ILE A 182 23.44 2.72 -12.10
CA ILE A 182 23.63 3.83 -11.18
C ILE A 182 23.01 5.09 -11.79
N ARG A 183 22.22 5.79 -11.01
CA ARG A 183 21.67 7.09 -11.39
C ARG A 183 21.85 8.09 -10.27
N ASN A 184 22.51 9.21 -10.59
CA ASN A 184 22.67 10.36 -9.71
C ASN A 184 21.73 11.48 -10.15
N ILE A 185 21.08 12.12 -9.20
CA ILE A 185 20.26 13.32 -9.40
C ILE A 185 20.53 14.32 -8.30
N GLU A 186 20.43 15.60 -8.64
CA GLU A 186 20.52 16.69 -7.69
C GLU A 186 19.14 16.99 -7.09
N LEU A 187 19.08 17.04 -5.78
CA LEU A 187 17.89 17.41 -5.00
C LEU A 187 17.85 18.93 -4.82
N LYS A 188 16.65 19.47 -4.60
CA LYS A 188 16.47 20.92 -4.40
C LYS A 188 17.02 21.43 -3.07
N ASN A 189 17.09 20.59 -2.07
CA ASN A 189 17.51 20.92 -0.72
C ASN A 189 18.65 20.01 -0.27
N ASN A 190 19.41 20.45 0.72
CA ASN A 190 20.37 19.61 1.42
C ASN A 190 19.65 18.79 2.48
N TYR A 191 20.06 17.56 2.62
CA TYR A 191 19.54 16.62 3.62
C TYR A 191 20.67 15.98 4.41
N GLU A 192 20.37 15.45 5.56
CA GLU A 192 21.32 14.59 6.28
C GLU A 192 21.63 13.34 5.46
N ASN A 193 22.86 12.83 5.58
CA ASN A 193 23.27 11.62 4.88
C ASN A 193 22.43 10.43 5.33
N LYS A 194 21.76 9.81 4.38
CA LYS A 194 20.87 8.66 4.61
C LYS A 194 21.04 7.62 3.52
N ASN A 195 20.83 6.38 3.89
CA ASN A 195 20.71 5.29 2.92
C ASN A 195 19.48 4.44 3.25
N CYS A 196 18.84 3.93 2.23
CA CYS A 196 17.69 3.05 2.33
C CYS A 196 17.72 2.04 1.19
N LEU A 197 17.44 0.79 1.50
CA LEU A 197 17.21 -0.23 0.48
C LEU A 197 15.70 -0.33 0.27
N LEU A 198 15.26 0.07 -0.93
CA LEU A 198 13.87 -0.04 -1.34
C LEU A 198 13.68 -1.34 -2.10
N TYR A 199 12.86 -2.22 -1.56
CA TYR A 199 12.48 -3.46 -2.25
C TYR A 199 11.46 -3.14 -3.34
N THR A 200 11.78 -3.55 -4.58
CA THR A 200 11.06 -3.08 -5.77
C THR A 200 10.15 -4.14 -6.39
N SER A 201 9.91 -5.26 -5.72
CA SER A 201 9.06 -6.33 -6.25
C SER A 201 7.70 -5.85 -6.78
N ASP A 202 7.26 -4.67 -6.34
CA ASP A 202 5.96 -4.11 -6.74
C ASP A 202 6.02 -2.82 -7.56
N ALA A 203 7.20 -2.19 -7.71
CA ALA A 203 7.32 -0.98 -8.54
C ALA A 203 7.35 -1.29 -10.05
N ALA A 204 7.59 -2.55 -10.44
CA ALA A 204 7.71 -2.98 -11.84
C ALA A 204 6.37 -3.26 -12.53
N ASP A 205 5.28 -3.46 -11.78
CA ASP A 205 3.97 -3.85 -12.35
C ASP A 205 3.09 -2.68 -12.81
N ASP A 206 3.60 -1.46 -12.79
CA ASP A 206 2.90 -0.30 -13.38
C ASP A 206 3.06 -0.28 -14.93
N LYS A 207 2.81 -1.45 -15.55
CA LYS A 207 2.52 -1.55 -16.98
C LYS A 207 1.04 -1.21 -17.19
N ALA A 208 0.76 0.07 -17.15
CA ALA A 208 -0.47 0.60 -17.72
C ALA A 208 -0.14 1.39 -18.96
#